data_f4e29cbe28378d26cea0fa28dcebb1b6
#
_entry.id   f4e29cbe28378d26cea0fa28dcebb1b6
#
_cell.length_a   1.000
_cell.length_b   1.000
_cell.length_c   1.000
_cell.angle_alpha   90.00
_cell.angle_beta   90.00
_cell.angle_gamma   90.00
#
_symmetry.space_group_name_H-M   'P 1'
#
loop_
_entity.id
_entity.type
_entity.pdbx_description
1 polymer ?
#
loop_
_entity_poly.entity_id
_entity_poly.type
_entity_poly.pdbx_seq_one_letter_code
_entity_poly.pdbx_strand_id
1 'polypeptide(L)'
;VAYPVRELLKMIAVPSSNVATLMLANLISGNQPTDFVHLMNQKAAELGMTNTTYYNCSGAQASAFNGLYQMQGIDPNGDNVSTARDLASLTYHFLKNYPEILEITNKPVVKTMVGTPYEETFEAYNYSLPGAKYGYQGVDGLKTGSSPTGGFNYIATVKQGDFRLIEVILGVGNWQNQDGEYERHVAGNALLDYAYTTYERKKLLDKGPQTIDHKKVTLANDLYGVVPKGSQPTFKLVAGQVQVDTPLTLLNSTVQAPKVAYQEVKPKQTTAEAAEESNEHSG
;
A
#
# COMPACT_ATOMS: atom_id res chain seq x y z
N VAL A 1 21.62 13.97 22.99
CA VAL A 1 22.12 13.05 21.97
C VAL A 1 21.37 13.33 20.68
N ALA A 2 22.08 13.44 19.57
CA ALA A 2 21.47 13.56 18.25
C ALA A 2 21.26 12.18 17.65
N TYR A 3 20.04 11.91 17.20
CA TYR A 3 19.70 10.67 16.50
C TYR A 3 19.52 10.97 15.01
N PRO A 4 20.27 10.27 14.12
CA PRO A 4 20.01 10.35 12.69
C PRO A 4 18.59 9.90 12.35
N VAL A 5 17.97 10.50 11.34
CA VAL A 5 16.60 10.16 10.93
C VAL A 5 16.44 8.66 10.63
N ARG A 6 17.43 8.05 9.97
CA ARG A 6 17.40 6.61 9.67
C ARG A 6 17.34 5.74 10.94
N GLU A 7 18.05 6.16 12.01
CA GLU A 7 17.99 5.46 13.29
C GLU A 7 16.62 5.61 13.96
N LEU A 8 16.00 6.79 13.90
CA LEU A 8 14.63 6.99 14.36
C LEU A 8 13.64 6.12 13.58
N LEU A 9 13.79 6.01 12.26
CA LEU A 9 12.93 5.13 11.45
C LEU A 9 13.06 3.65 11.85
N LYS A 10 14.26 3.17 12.18
CA LYS A 10 14.44 1.81 12.72
C LYS A 10 13.70 1.63 14.04
N MET A 11 13.81 2.61 14.95
CA MET A 11 13.16 2.57 16.27
C MET A 11 11.64 2.67 16.17
N ILE A 12 11.12 3.37 15.18
CA ILE A 12 9.68 3.46 14.90
C ILE A 12 9.15 2.16 14.29
N ALA A 13 9.81 1.69 13.26
CA ALA A 13 9.31 0.59 12.43
C ALA A 13 9.41 -0.78 13.12
N VAL A 14 10.45 -1.02 13.93
CA VAL A 14 10.72 -2.35 14.50
C VAL A 14 10.26 -2.47 15.95
N PRO A 15 10.82 -1.76 16.94
CA PRO A 15 10.32 -1.84 18.31
C PRO A 15 9.10 -0.96 18.59
N SER A 16 8.62 -0.21 17.60
CA SER A 16 7.43 0.65 17.76
C SER A 16 7.59 1.75 18.80
N SER A 17 8.72 2.45 18.81
CA SER A 17 9.03 3.50 19.79
C SER A 17 8.14 4.71 19.63
N ASN A 18 7.31 4.99 20.64
CA ASN A 18 6.52 6.22 20.71
C ASN A 18 7.41 7.47 20.78
N VAL A 19 8.50 7.40 21.55
CA VAL A 19 9.42 8.54 21.72
C VAL A 19 10.09 8.89 20.39
N ALA A 20 10.60 7.91 19.65
CA ALA A 20 11.20 8.15 18.33
C ALA A 20 10.18 8.74 17.35
N THR A 21 8.92 8.31 17.42
CA THR A 21 7.83 8.86 16.61
C THR A 21 7.57 10.34 16.94
N LEU A 22 7.51 10.68 18.23
CA LEU A 22 7.35 12.08 18.68
C LEU A 22 8.55 12.95 18.23
N MET A 23 9.77 12.43 18.34
CA MET A 23 10.97 13.13 17.88
C MET A 23 10.93 13.44 16.40
N LEU A 24 10.55 12.47 15.57
CA LEU A 24 10.45 12.65 14.13
C LEU A 24 9.31 13.62 13.75
N ALA A 25 8.16 13.49 14.41
CA ALA A 25 7.04 14.41 14.21
C ALA A 25 7.42 15.86 14.56
N ASN A 26 8.11 16.06 15.68
CA ASN A 26 8.60 17.38 16.08
C ASN A 26 9.66 17.95 15.11
N LEU A 27 10.54 17.11 14.59
CA LEU A 27 11.50 17.53 13.58
C LEU A 27 10.79 18.06 12.32
N ILE A 28 9.77 17.34 11.84
CA ILE A 28 9.04 17.71 10.62
C ILE A 28 8.21 18.97 10.81
N SER A 29 7.59 19.14 11.99
CA SER A 29 6.67 20.24 12.29
C SER A 29 7.30 21.45 12.96
N GLY A 30 8.63 21.47 13.13
CA GLY A 30 9.31 22.56 13.85
C GLY A 30 8.88 22.65 15.33
N ASN A 31 8.78 21.51 16.00
CA ASN A 31 8.31 21.36 17.38
C ASN A 31 6.84 21.80 17.61
N GLN A 32 6.00 21.62 16.60
CA GLN A 32 4.57 21.90 16.66
C GLN A 32 3.76 20.61 16.53
N PRO A 33 3.52 19.85 17.63
CA PRO A 33 2.87 18.55 17.54
C PRO A 33 1.44 18.61 16.99
N THR A 34 0.70 19.71 17.27
CA THR A 34 -0.63 19.94 16.69
C THR A 34 -0.56 20.06 15.17
N ASP A 35 0.41 20.78 14.63
CA ASP A 35 0.59 20.96 13.18
C ASP A 35 0.91 19.62 12.51
N PHE A 36 1.70 18.77 13.16
CA PHE A 36 1.98 17.45 12.62
C PHE A 36 0.73 16.57 12.49
N VAL A 37 -0.14 16.58 13.48
CA VAL A 37 -1.44 15.85 13.42
C VAL A 37 -2.33 16.41 12.31
N HIS A 38 -2.35 17.72 12.13
CA HIS A 38 -3.06 18.33 10.99
C HIS A 38 -2.48 17.87 9.65
N LEU A 39 -1.15 17.77 9.52
CA LEU A 39 -0.51 17.19 8.32
C LEU A 39 -0.90 15.73 8.08
N MET A 40 -0.99 14.93 9.14
CA MET A 40 -1.46 13.53 9.04
C MET A 40 -2.89 13.48 8.50
N ASN A 41 -3.80 14.29 9.02
CA ASN A 41 -5.19 14.34 8.57
C ASN A 41 -5.32 14.88 7.14
N GLN A 42 -4.51 15.87 6.78
CA GLN A 42 -4.44 16.38 5.41
C GLN A 42 -3.96 15.28 4.45
N LYS A 43 -2.92 14.53 4.82
CA LYS A 43 -2.43 13.41 4.01
C LYS A 43 -3.49 12.32 3.87
N ALA A 44 -4.21 12.00 4.92
CA ALA A 44 -5.32 11.05 4.86
C ALA A 44 -6.39 11.49 3.84
N ALA A 45 -6.77 12.76 3.84
CA ALA A 45 -7.71 13.30 2.85
C ALA A 45 -7.17 13.21 1.41
N GLU A 46 -5.90 13.56 1.18
CA GLU A 46 -5.24 13.45 -0.12
C GLU A 46 -5.22 12.00 -0.65
N LEU A 47 -5.11 11.02 0.23
CA LEU A 47 -5.06 9.60 -0.10
C LEU A 47 -6.45 8.93 -0.15
N GLY A 48 -7.52 9.71 -0.06
CA GLY A 48 -8.89 9.20 -0.13
C GLY A 48 -9.33 8.41 1.10
N MET A 49 -8.68 8.62 2.23
CA MET A 49 -8.96 7.94 3.51
C MET A 49 -10.11 8.64 4.24
N THR A 50 -11.32 8.52 3.73
CA THR A 50 -12.48 9.29 4.16
C THR A 50 -13.04 8.88 5.54
N ASN A 51 -12.63 7.73 6.06
CA ASN A 51 -13.05 7.20 7.36
C ASN A 51 -11.90 7.18 8.37
N THR A 52 -10.91 8.05 8.20
CA THR A 52 -9.73 8.14 9.05
C THR A 52 -9.65 9.52 9.71
N THR A 53 -9.41 9.53 11.01
CA THR A 53 -9.11 10.73 11.78
C THR A 53 -7.98 10.43 12.75
N TYR A 54 -6.94 11.26 12.70
CA TYR A 54 -5.80 11.17 13.61
C TYR A 54 -5.89 12.22 14.71
N TYR A 55 -5.60 11.80 15.93
CA TYR A 55 -5.49 12.63 17.13
C TYR A 55 -4.07 12.72 17.67
N ASN A 56 -3.19 11.81 17.25
CA ASN A 56 -1.80 11.76 17.66
C ASN A 56 -0.94 11.03 16.61
N CYS A 57 0.37 11.17 16.71
CA CYS A 57 1.29 10.59 15.74
C CYS A 57 1.75 9.16 16.05
N SER A 58 1.51 8.67 17.28
CA SER A 58 2.09 7.39 17.74
C SER A 58 1.08 6.26 17.92
N GLY A 59 -0.22 6.58 17.98
CA GLY A 59 -1.26 5.64 18.36
C GLY A 59 -1.56 5.60 19.85
N ALA A 60 -0.68 6.17 20.70
CA ALA A 60 -0.96 6.36 22.11
C ALA A 60 -1.66 7.70 22.33
N GLN A 61 -2.73 7.70 23.14
CA GLN A 61 -3.43 8.93 23.52
C GLN A 61 -2.45 9.94 24.14
N ALA A 62 -2.57 11.21 23.83
CA ALA A 62 -1.69 12.24 24.37
C ALA A 62 -1.75 12.30 25.91
N SER A 63 -2.89 12.01 26.50
CA SER A 63 -3.08 11.92 27.95
C SER A 63 -2.21 10.86 28.64
N ALA A 64 -1.81 9.81 27.92
CA ALA A 64 -0.94 8.76 28.46
C ALA A 64 0.49 9.24 28.77
N PHE A 65 0.89 10.39 28.23
CA PHE A 65 2.22 10.97 28.45
C PHE A 65 2.28 11.94 29.65
N ASN A 66 1.24 11.99 30.46
CA ASN A 66 1.21 12.77 31.71
C ASN A 66 1.63 14.25 31.56
N GLY A 67 1.17 14.90 30.48
CA GLY A 67 1.46 16.30 30.20
C GLY A 67 2.81 16.55 29.43
N LEU A 68 3.59 15.51 29.18
CA LEU A 68 4.83 15.63 28.41
C LEU A 68 4.59 15.77 26.89
N TYR A 69 3.40 15.40 26.43
CA TYR A 69 2.98 15.55 25.04
C TYR A 69 1.62 16.25 25.00
N GLN A 70 1.64 17.54 24.72
CA GLN A 70 0.45 18.38 24.69
C GLN A 70 0.23 18.95 23.29
N MET A 71 -1.02 18.92 22.85
CA MET A 71 -1.46 19.48 21.59
C MET A 71 -2.62 20.44 21.82
N GLN A 72 -2.44 21.68 21.45
CA GLN A 72 -3.49 22.68 21.56
C GLN A 72 -4.57 22.42 20.50
N GLY A 73 -5.84 22.43 20.92
CA GLY A 73 -6.99 22.26 20.02
C GLY A 73 -7.27 20.82 19.58
N ILE A 74 -6.56 19.83 20.15
CA ILE A 74 -6.79 18.40 19.90
C ILE A 74 -7.14 17.72 21.22
N ASP A 75 -8.17 16.87 21.22
CA ASP A 75 -8.56 16.11 22.40
C ASP A 75 -7.41 15.17 22.83
N PRO A 76 -6.87 15.34 24.05
CA PRO A 76 -5.78 14.49 24.53
C PRO A 76 -6.19 13.04 24.79
N ASN A 77 -7.49 12.75 24.89
CA ASN A 77 -8.05 11.41 25.05
C ASN A 77 -8.56 10.84 23.73
N GLY A 78 -8.38 11.55 22.61
CA GLY A 78 -8.77 11.07 21.30
C GLY A 78 -7.91 9.89 20.85
N ASP A 79 -8.57 8.86 20.33
CA ASP A 79 -7.93 7.74 19.65
C ASP A 79 -7.94 7.95 18.15
N ASN A 80 -6.88 7.52 17.48
CA ASN A 80 -6.85 7.44 16.03
C ASN A 80 -7.90 6.43 15.56
N VAL A 81 -8.70 6.81 14.57
CA VAL A 81 -9.76 5.99 14.00
C VAL A 81 -9.51 5.81 12.51
N SER A 82 -9.62 4.58 12.04
CA SER A 82 -9.43 4.25 10.62
C SER A 82 -10.22 3.00 10.23
N THR A 83 -10.07 2.59 8.99
CA THR A 83 -10.61 1.34 8.45
C THR A 83 -9.51 0.55 7.74
N ALA A 84 -9.75 -0.75 7.54
CA ALA A 84 -8.82 -1.59 6.79
C ALA A 84 -8.61 -1.07 5.36
N ARG A 85 -9.66 -0.59 4.70
CA ARG A 85 -9.59 0.00 3.37
C ARG A 85 -8.72 1.26 3.32
N ASP A 86 -8.91 2.16 4.27
CA ASP A 86 -8.14 3.40 4.35
C ASP A 86 -6.66 3.13 4.61
N LEU A 87 -6.35 2.23 5.55
CA LEU A 87 -4.97 1.84 5.84
C LEU A 87 -4.32 1.08 4.68
N ALA A 88 -5.08 0.32 3.92
CA ALA A 88 -4.58 -0.29 2.68
C ALA A 88 -4.23 0.77 1.63
N SER A 89 -5.04 1.83 1.49
CA SER A 89 -4.73 2.97 0.62
C SER A 89 -3.45 3.69 1.05
N LEU A 90 -3.32 3.99 2.34
CA LEU A 90 -2.10 4.57 2.90
C LEU A 90 -0.87 3.71 2.58
N THR A 91 -0.98 2.41 2.82
CA THR A 91 0.13 1.47 2.61
C THR A 91 0.49 1.35 1.14
N TYR A 92 -0.49 1.30 0.24
CA TYR A 92 -0.26 1.29 -1.20
C TYR A 92 0.57 2.50 -1.65
N HIS A 93 0.15 3.71 -1.27
CA HIS A 93 0.86 4.94 -1.63
C HIS A 93 2.24 5.03 -0.97
N PHE A 94 2.34 4.58 0.28
CA PHE A 94 3.60 4.57 1.01
C PHE A 94 4.64 3.67 0.33
N LEU A 95 4.28 2.43 0.00
CA LEU A 95 5.18 1.50 -0.67
C LEU A 95 5.51 1.90 -2.11
N LYS A 96 4.57 2.54 -2.80
CA LYS A 96 4.81 3.06 -4.14
C LYS A 96 5.85 4.18 -4.16
N ASN A 97 5.83 5.07 -3.16
CA ASN A 97 6.69 6.25 -3.11
C ASN A 97 7.96 6.04 -2.29
N TYR A 98 7.93 5.16 -1.30
CA TYR A 98 9.02 4.93 -0.34
C TYR A 98 9.29 3.44 -0.10
N PRO A 99 9.55 2.66 -1.15
CA PRO A 99 9.76 1.20 -1.04
C PRO A 99 10.98 0.84 -0.19
N GLU A 100 11.93 1.77 -0.02
CA GLU A 100 13.14 1.59 0.80
C GLU A 100 12.87 1.31 2.28
N ILE A 101 11.67 1.59 2.78
CA ILE A 101 11.29 1.22 4.16
C ILE A 101 11.38 -0.30 4.38
N LEU A 102 11.20 -1.08 3.34
CA LEU A 102 11.27 -2.54 3.41
C LEU A 102 12.67 -3.04 3.75
N GLU A 103 13.72 -2.25 3.51
CA GLU A 103 15.08 -2.58 3.96
C GLU A 103 15.20 -2.63 5.49
N ILE A 104 14.30 -1.96 6.19
CA ILE A 104 14.21 -1.95 7.66
C ILE A 104 13.21 -2.99 8.13
N THR A 105 12.00 -2.99 7.58
CA THR A 105 10.87 -3.79 8.08
C THR A 105 10.98 -5.28 7.77
N ASN A 106 11.82 -5.68 6.83
CA ASN A 106 12.06 -7.09 6.50
C ASN A 106 13.00 -7.81 7.48
N LYS A 107 13.53 -7.08 8.48
CA LYS A 107 14.53 -7.63 9.42
C LYS A 107 13.88 -8.05 10.74
N PRO A 108 14.10 -9.28 11.19
CA PRO A 108 13.60 -9.73 12.49
C PRO A 108 14.33 -9.06 13.67
N VAL A 109 15.55 -8.58 13.46
CA VAL A 109 16.37 -7.88 14.45
C VAL A 109 17.05 -6.68 13.80
N VAL A 110 17.03 -5.56 14.48
CA VAL A 110 17.78 -4.36 14.07
C VAL A 110 18.67 -3.86 15.18
N LYS A 111 19.82 -3.32 14.82
CA LYS A 111 20.69 -2.57 15.70
C LYS A 111 20.60 -1.09 15.38
N THR A 112 20.50 -0.27 16.40
CA THR A 112 20.46 1.18 16.29
C THR A 112 21.67 1.80 16.96
N MET A 113 22.10 2.96 16.49
CA MET A 113 23.21 3.74 17.02
C MET A 113 24.51 2.92 17.15
N VAL A 114 24.79 2.05 16.19
CA VAL A 114 25.92 1.13 16.19
C VAL A 114 27.24 1.86 16.37
N GLY A 115 28.10 1.35 17.25
CA GLY A 115 29.42 1.92 17.56
C GLY A 115 29.38 3.15 18.48
N THR A 116 28.23 3.45 19.07
CA THR A 116 28.07 4.54 20.06
C THR A 116 27.71 3.97 21.44
N PRO A 117 27.80 4.76 22.53
CA PRO A 117 27.31 4.35 23.85
C PRO A 117 25.80 4.12 23.93
N TYR A 118 25.04 4.46 22.86
CA TYR A 118 23.59 4.35 22.76
C TYR A 118 23.17 3.19 21.83
N GLU A 119 24.10 2.29 21.52
CA GLU A 119 23.79 1.11 20.71
C GLU A 119 22.77 0.23 21.40
N GLU A 120 21.70 -0.09 20.70
CA GLU A 120 20.66 -0.99 21.17
C GLU A 120 20.29 -2.00 20.08
N THR A 121 19.81 -3.16 20.50
CA THR A 121 19.33 -4.23 19.62
C THR A 121 17.86 -4.45 19.90
N PHE A 122 17.03 -4.43 18.84
CA PHE A 122 15.58 -4.62 18.92
C PHE A 122 15.14 -5.80 18.09
N GLU A 123 14.19 -6.57 18.61
CA GLU A 123 13.48 -7.62 17.92
C GLU A 123 12.17 -7.10 17.36
N ALA A 124 11.78 -7.58 16.17
CA ALA A 124 10.53 -7.20 15.55
C ALA A 124 9.34 -7.89 16.21
N TYR A 125 8.22 -7.17 16.33
CA TYR A 125 6.92 -7.74 16.69
C TYR A 125 6.19 -8.37 15.51
N ASN A 126 6.78 -8.30 14.31
CA ASN A 126 6.25 -8.95 13.12
C ASN A 126 6.63 -10.42 13.09
N TYR A 127 5.81 -11.25 13.73
CA TYR A 127 6.05 -12.68 13.82
C TYR A 127 5.71 -13.46 12.55
N SER A 128 5.26 -12.78 11.50
CA SER A 128 5.07 -13.37 10.17
C SER A 128 6.29 -13.21 9.26
N LEU A 129 7.35 -12.54 9.70
CA LEU A 129 8.60 -12.50 8.94
C LEU A 129 9.14 -13.93 8.75
N PRO A 130 9.75 -14.27 7.61
CA PRO A 130 10.32 -15.59 7.37
C PRO A 130 11.30 -15.98 8.48
N GLY A 131 11.11 -17.18 9.04
CA GLY A 131 11.90 -17.69 10.16
C GLY A 131 11.35 -17.33 11.55
N ALA A 132 10.37 -16.42 11.66
CA ALA A 132 9.69 -16.14 12.92
C ALA A 132 8.60 -17.19 13.25
N LYS A 133 7.96 -17.05 14.41
CA LYS A 133 7.00 -18.03 14.95
C LYS A 133 5.88 -18.40 13.98
N TYR A 134 5.37 -17.42 13.24
CA TYR A 134 4.32 -17.57 12.24
C TYR A 134 4.83 -17.20 10.84
N GLY A 135 6.09 -17.50 10.55
CA GLY A 135 6.73 -17.12 9.31
C GLY A 135 5.93 -17.45 8.07
N TYR A 136 5.76 -16.48 7.20
CA TYR A 136 5.06 -16.60 5.93
C TYR A 136 5.99 -16.17 4.79
N GLN A 137 6.09 -17.01 3.76
CA GLN A 137 6.99 -16.73 2.65
C GLN A 137 6.65 -15.43 1.94
N GLY A 138 7.65 -14.56 1.80
CA GLY A 138 7.53 -13.31 1.09
C GLY A 138 7.11 -12.12 1.95
N VAL A 139 6.78 -12.31 3.23
CA VAL A 139 6.52 -11.19 4.16
C VAL A 139 7.79 -10.37 4.35
N ASP A 140 7.71 -9.08 4.08
CA ASP A 140 8.82 -8.12 4.17
C ASP A 140 8.47 -6.84 4.96
N GLY A 141 7.32 -6.81 5.60
CA GLY A 141 6.83 -5.71 6.43
C GLY A 141 5.41 -5.96 6.92
N LEU A 142 4.72 -5.00 7.50
CA LEU A 142 5.14 -3.60 7.54
C LEU A 142 5.12 -3.08 8.97
N LYS A 143 3.96 -3.16 9.68
CA LYS A 143 3.77 -2.58 11.01
C LYS A 143 2.72 -3.31 11.83
N THR A 144 3.04 -3.57 13.07
CA THR A 144 2.08 -3.98 14.11
C THR A 144 1.69 -2.78 14.97
N GLY A 145 0.56 -2.87 15.63
CA GLY A 145 0.14 -1.89 16.61
C GLY A 145 -0.87 -2.48 17.57
N SER A 146 -0.82 -2.06 18.84
CA SER A 146 -1.71 -2.60 19.86
C SER A 146 -2.07 -1.52 20.86
N SER A 147 -3.32 -1.50 21.29
CA SER A 147 -3.81 -0.59 22.33
C SER A 147 -5.01 -1.19 23.07
N PRO A 148 -5.31 -0.71 24.28
CA PRO A 148 -6.48 -1.19 25.04
C PRO A 148 -7.80 -1.01 24.28
N THR A 149 -7.94 0.07 23.52
CA THR A 149 -9.16 0.44 22.78
C THR A 149 -9.17 -0.15 21.37
N GLY A 150 -8.00 -0.24 20.70
CA GLY A 150 -7.88 -0.73 19.32
C GLY A 150 -7.63 -2.21 19.18
N GLY A 151 -7.35 -2.92 20.28
CA GLY A 151 -6.94 -4.33 20.21
C GLY A 151 -5.59 -4.52 19.52
N PHE A 152 -5.41 -5.64 18.87
CA PHE A 152 -4.18 -6.00 18.16
C PHE A 152 -4.36 -5.86 16.64
N ASN A 153 -3.47 -5.10 16.02
CA ASN A 153 -3.57 -4.70 14.63
C ASN A 153 -2.30 -5.06 13.87
N TYR A 154 -2.43 -5.28 12.58
CA TYR A 154 -1.30 -5.65 11.73
C TYR A 154 -1.52 -5.21 10.29
N ILE A 155 -0.53 -4.56 9.72
CA ILE A 155 -0.41 -4.37 8.28
C ILE A 155 0.76 -5.21 7.81
N ALA A 156 0.49 -6.16 6.91
CA ALA A 156 1.52 -6.93 6.24
C ALA A 156 1.71 -6.46 4.81
N THR A 157 2.94 -6.52 4.34
CA THR A 157 3.29 -6.50 2.93
C THR A 157 4.02 -7.78 2.59
N VAL A 158 3.64 -8.40 1.48
CA VAL A 158 4.09 -9.74 1.10
C VAL A 158 4.35 -9.76 -0.39
N LYS A 159 5.48 -10.30 -0.82
CA LYS A 159 5.79 -10.45 -2.23
C LYS A 159 6.21 -11.87 -2.54
N GLN A 160 5.48 -12.51 -3.43
CA GLN A 160 5.83 -13.82 -4.00
C GLN A 160 5.95 -13.68 -5.52
N GLY A 161 7.15 -13.90 -6.03
CA GLY A 161 7.46 -13.60 -7.42
C GLY A 161 7.29 -12.11 -7.73
N ASP A 162 6.43 -11.78 -8.67
CA ASP A 162 6.07 -10.40 -9.03
C ASP A 162 4.70 -9.96 -8.47
N PHE A 163 4.11 -10.77 -7.60
CA PHE A 163 2.81 -10.52 -6.99
C PHE A 163 2.95 -10.06 -5.54
N ARG A 164 2.78 -8.75 -5.33
CA ARG A 164 2.74 -8.14 -4.00
C ARG A 164 1.30 -8.00 -3.52
N LEU A 165 1.09 -8.37 -2.25
CA LEU A 165 -0.15 -8.15 -1.52
C LEU A 165 0.09 -7.19 -0.34
N ILE A 166 -0.94 -6.42 -0.03
CA ILE A 166 -1.08 -5.67 1.22
C ILE A 166 -2.22 -6.29 1.98
N GLU A 167 -1.99 -6.57 3.26
CA GLU A 167 -2.97 -7.12 4.18
C GLU A 167 -3.17 -6.17 5.34
N VAL A 168 -4.41 -5.95 5.75
CA VAL A 168 -4.74 -5.16 6.94
C VAL A 168 -5.65 -5.97 7.84
N ILE A 169 -5.19 -6.22 9.05
CA ILE A 169 -5.91 -6.92 10.12
C ILE A 169 -6.09 -5.95 11.28
N LEU A 170 -7.32 -5.70 11.69
CA LEU A 170 -7.63 -4.74 12.75
C LEU A 170 -8.49 -5.38 13.86
N GLY A 171 -8.23 -4.95 15.11
CA GLY A 171 -9.09 -5.24 16.25
C GLY A 171 -9.13 -6.71 16.66
N VAL A 172 -8.04 -7.44 16.53
CA VAL A 172 -7.97 -8.86 16.89
C VAL A 172 -7.80 -9.02 18.40
N GLY A 173 -8.45 -10.07 18.94
CA GLY A 173 -8.23 -10.57 20.29
C GLY A 173 -8.78 -9.68 21.41
N ASN A 174 -8.44 -10.08 22.62
CA ASN A 174 -8.81 -9.37 23.85
C ASN A 174 -7.56 -8.79 24.50
N TRP A 175 -7.60 -7.49 24.79
CA TRP A 175 -6.48 -6.80 25.43
C TRP A 175 -6.05 -7.44 26.77
N GLN A 176 -6.99 -7.99 27.51
CA GLN A 176 -6.72 -8.51 28.86
C GLN A 176 -5.87 -9.80 28.86
N ASN A 177 -6.03 -10.67 27.87
CA ASN A 177 -5.24 -11.91 27.78
C ASN A 177 -4.02 -11.81 26.86
N GLN A 178 -3.87 -10.72 26.10
CA GLN A 178 -2.75 -10.45 25.20
C GLN A 178 -2.55 -11.47 24.06
N ASP A 179 -3.43 -12.44 23.87
CA ASP A 179 -3.30 -13.49 22.84
C ASP A 179 -3.41 -12.92 21.42
N GLY A 180 -4.10 -11.79 21.27
CA GLY A 180 -4.24 -11.09 20.00
C GLY A 180 -2.91 -10.68 19.35
N GLU A 181 -1.84 -10.55 20.15
CA GLU A 181 -0.48 -10.32 19.65
C GLU A 181 -0.04 -11.40 18.64
N TYR A 182 -0.46 -12.64 18.87
CA TYR A 182 -0.19 -13.79 18.02
C TYR A 182 -1.32 -14.08 17.04
N GLU A 183 -2.57 -13.96 17.48
CA GLU A 183 -3.77 -14.27 16.68
C GLU A 183 -3.85 -13.43 15.41
N ARG A 184 -3.41 -12.17 15.44
CA ARG A 184 -3.37 -11.32 14.24
C ARG A 184 -2.50 -11.90 13.14
N HIS A 185 -1.43 -12.63 13.47
CA HIS A 185 -0.57 -13.29 12.49
C HIS A 185 -1.20 -14.58 11.96
N VAL A 186 -1.87 -15.34 12.81
CA VAL A 186 -2.59 -16.56 12.39
C VAL A 186 -3.73 -16.19 11.43
N ALA A 187 -4.55 -15.20 11.80
CA ALA A 187 -5.63 -14.71 10.94
C ALA A 187 -5.08 -14.12 9.62
N GLY A 188 -4.01 -13.36 9.71
CA GLY A 188 -3.37 -12.77 8.54
C GLY A 188 -2.79 -13.81 7.59
N ASN A 189 -2.10 -14.81 8.09
CA ASN A 189 -1.55 -15.89 7.26
C ASN A 189 -2.66 -16.66 6.53
N ALA A 190 -3.80 -16.92 7.19
CA ALA A 190 -4.95 -17.54 6.55
C ALA A 190 -5.55 -16.67 5.43
N LEU A 191 -5.60 -15.36 5.62
CA LEU A 191 -6.05 -14.42 4.60
C LEU A 191 -5.08 -14.36 3.40
N LEU A 192 -3.77 -14.41 3.66
CA LEU A 192 -2.76 -14.48 2.60
C LEU A 192 -2.85 -15.78 1.80
N ASP A 193 -3.05 -16.91 2.48
CA ASP A 193 -3.30 -18.20 1.80
C ASP A 193 -4.52 -18.12 0.88
N TYR A 194 -5.62 -17.56 1.37
CA TYR A 194 -6.80 -17.33 0.55
C TYR A 194 -6.49 -16.49 -0.69
N ALA A 195 -5.78 -15.37 -0.51
CA ALA A 195 -5.47 -14.45 -1.59
C ALA A 195 -4.56 -15.08 -2.65
N TYR A 196 -3.46 -15.72 -2.25
CA TYR A 196 -2.54 -16.38 -3.18
C TYR A 196 -3.10 -17.64 -3.83
N THR A 197 -4.07 -18.31 -3.17
CA THR A 197 -4.80 -19.44 -3.75
C THR A 197 -5.84 -19.00 -4.77
N THR A 198 -6.50 -17.88 -4.51
CA THR A 198 -7.66 -17.39 -5.29
C THR A 198 -7.25 -16.51 -6.48
N TYR A 199 -6.20 -15.71 -6.33
CA TYR A 199 -5.82 -14.70 -7.31
C TYR A 199 -4.41 -14.95 -7.85
N GLU A 200 -4.17 -14.43 -9.05
CA GLU A 200 -2.85 -14.41 -9.67
C GLU A 200 -2.61 -13.06 -10.36
N ARG A 201 -1.36 -12.62 -10.35
CA ARG A 201 -0.90 -11.53 -11.20
C ARG A 201 -0.23 -12.11 -12.44
N LYS A 202 -0.70 -11.72 -13.62
CA LYS A 202 -0.14 -12.22 -14.87
C LYS A 202 -0.23 -11.19 -15.99
N LYS A 203 0.49 -11.45 -17.06
CA LYS A 203 0.30 -10.73 -18.30
C LYS A 203 -1.05 -11.14 -18.91
N LEU A 204 -1.90 -10.16 -19.15
CA LEU A 204 -3.25 -10.33 -19.67
C LEU A 204 -3.31 -10.11 -21.19
N LEU A 205 -2.52 -9.16 -21.70
CA LEU A 205 -2.40 -8.84 -23.13
C LEU A 205 -0.94 -8.53 -23.47
N ASP A 206 -0.52 -8.98 -24.64
CA ASP A 206 0.77 -8.63 -25.20
C ASP A 206 0.74 -7.23 -25.84
N LYS A 207 1.86 -6.53 -25.78
CA LYS A 207 2.14 -5.33 -26.58
C LYS A 207 1.92 -5.64 -28.07
N GLY A 208 1.42 -4.64 -28.81
CA GLY A 208 1.23 -4.74 -30.24
C GLY A 208 -0.23 -4.97 -30.65
N PRO A 209 -0.50 -5.64 -31.80
CA PRO A 209 -1.84 -5.77 -32.36
C PRO A 209 -2.76 -6.61 -31.48
N GLN A 210 -3.95 -6.08 -31.21
CA GLN A 210 -5.01 -6.74 -30.44
C GLN A 210 -6.37 -6.40 -31.07
N THR A 211 -7.37 -7.24 -30.81
CA THR A 211 -8.77 -6.92 -31.11
C THR A 211 -9.53 -6.85 -29.79
N ILE A 212 -10.02 -5.66 -29.45
CA ILE A 212 -10.73 -5.39 -28.20
C ILE A 212 -12.02 -4.67 -28.53
N ASP A 213 -13.13 -5.18 -28.00
CA ASP A 213 -14.46 -4.63 -28.22
C ASP A 213 -14.74 -4.42 -29.74
N HIS A 214 -14.44 -5.46 -30.55
CA HIS A 214 -14.55 -5.48 -32.02
C HIS A 214 -13.69 -4.46 -32.78
N LYS A 215 -12.78 -3.75 -32.07
CA LYS A 215 -11.86 -2.78 -32.69
C LYS A 215 -10.46 -3.35 -32.77
N LYS A 216 -9.79 -3.10 -33.89
CA LYS A 216 -8.36 -3.39 -34.08
C LYS A 216 -7.56 -2.24 -33.47
N VAL A 217 -6.70 -2.57 -32.51
CA VAL A 217 -5.87 -1.61 -31.77
C VAL A 217 -4.45 -2.11 -31.69
N THR A 218 -3.51 -1.20 -31.43
CA THR A 218 -2.10 -1.51 -31.15
C THR A 218 -1.78 -1.03 -29.74
N LEU A 219 -1.44 -1.95 -28.86
CA LEU A 219 -1.06 -1.65 -27.46
C LEU A 219 0.38 -1.15 -27.40
N ALA A 220 0.61 -0.10 -26.62
CA ALA A 220 1.94 0.48 -26.41
C ALA A 220 2.85 -0.39 -25.54
N ASN A 221 2.29 -1.19 -24.64
CA ASN A 221 3.00 -2.06 -23.71
C ASN A 221 2.17 -3.32 -23.41
N ASP A 222 2.80 -4.30 -22.76
CA ASP A 222 2.08 -5.44 -22.17
C ASP A 222 1.14 -4.94 -21.07
N LEU A 223 -0.03 -5.54 -20.95
CA LEU A 223 -0.96 -5.27 -19.86
C LEU A 223 -0.87 -6.40 -18.82
N TYR A 224 -0.46 -6.03 -17.61
CA TYR A 224 -0.44 -6.90 -16.43
C TYR A 224 -1.60 -6.56 -15.51
N GLY A 225 -2.11 -7.55 -14.81
CA GLY A 225 -3.16 -7.34 -13.82
C GLY A 225 -3.33 -8.54 -12.90
N VAL A 226 -4.11 -8.31 -11.84
CA VAL A 226 -4.51 -9.34 -10.88
C VAL A 226 -5.92 -9.76 -11.21
N VAL A 227 -6.11 -11.07 -11.36
CA VAL A 227 -7.39 -11.68 -11.70
C VAL A 227 -7.61 -12.95 -10.88
N PRO A 228 -8.85 -13.39 -10.70
CA PRO A 228 -9.10 -14.73 -10.15
C PRO A 228 -8.43 -15.80 -11.01
N LYS A 229 -7.78 -16.78 -10.37
CA LYS A 229 -7.12 -17.89 -11.07
C LYS A 229 -8.10 -18.61 -12.00
N GLY A 230 -7.65 -18.93 -13.21
CA GLY A 230 -8.46 -19.62 -14.22
C GLY A 230 -9.53 -18.75 -14.88
N SER A 231 -9.64 -17.47 -14.56
CA SER A 231 -10.58 -16.56 -15.20
C SER A 231 -10.09 -16.14 -16.59
N GLN A 232 -11.07 -15.81 -17.46
CA GLN A 232 -10.83 -15.20 -18.77
C GLN A 232 -11.34 -13.75 -18.70
N PRO A 233 -10.50 -12.79 -18.33
CA PRO A 233 -10.92 -11.40 -18.20
C PRO A 233 -11.31 -10.82 -19.56
N THR A 234 -12.26 -9.91 -19.55
CA THR A 234 -12.60 -9.07 -20.68
C THR A 234 -11.94 -7.71 -20.56
N PHE A 235 -11.88 -6.98 -21.65
CA PHE A 235 -11.20 -5.70 -21.73
C PHE A 235 -12.11 -4.66 -22.34
N LYS A 236 -11.88 -3.39 -21.95
CA LYS A 236 -12.61 -2.24 -22.47
C LYS A 236 -11.66 -1.14 -22.87
N LEU A 237 -12.08 -0.34 -23.84
CA LEU A 237 -11.38 0.84 -24.32
C LEU A 237 -11.97 2.07 -23.65
N VAL A 238 -11.16 2.78 -22.86
CA VAL A 238 -11.58 3.97 -22.12
C VAL A 238 -10.54 5.08 -22.30
N ALA A 239 -10.94 6.19 -22.92
CA ALA A 239 -10.12 7.40 -23.05
C ALA A 239 -8.66 7.13 -23.55
N GLY A 240 -8.51 6.32 -24.60
CA GLY A 240 -7.20 5.98 -25.17
C GLY A 240 -6.41 4.93 -24.39
N GLN A 241 -7.03 4.29 -23.42
CA GLN A 241 -6.43 3.24 -22.58
C GLN A 241 -7.22 1.93 -22.69
N VAL A 242 -6.50 0.80 -22.70
CA VAL A 242 -7.10 -0.53 -22.48
C VAL A 242 -7.11 -0.79 -20.98
N GLN A 243 -8.26 -1.16 -20.45
CA GLN A 243 -8.45 -1.54 -19.05
C GLN A 243 -9.01 -2.95 -18.97
N VAL A 244 -8.65 -3.66 -17.90
CA VAL A 244 -9.22 -4.97 -17.60
C VAL A 244 -10.58 -4.79 -16.93
N ASP A 245 -11.55 -5.58 -17.37
CA ASP A 245 -12.84 -5.70 -16.69
C ASP A 245 -12.76 -6.86 -15.68
N THR A 246 -12.71 -6.52 -14.40
CA THR A 246 -12.45 -7.45 -13.31
C THR A 246 -13.47 -7.21 -12.18
N PRO A 247 -13.86 -8.28 -11.43
CA PRO A 247 -14.71 -8.12 -10.25
C PRO A 247 -13.99 -7.45 -9.07
N LEU A 248 -12.66 -7.26 -9.17
CA LEU A 248 -11.88 -6.59 -8.12
C LEU A 248 -12.17 -5.09 -8.13
N THR A 249 -12.45 -4.54 -6.95
CA THR A 249 -12.72 -3.12 -6.77
C THR A 249 -11.45 -2.38 -6.35
N LEU A 250 -11.30 -1.15 -6.81
CA LEU A 250 -10.24 -0.25 -6.34
C LEU A 250 -10.48 0.16 -4.89
N LEU A 251 -9.41 0.43 -4.15
CA LEU A 251 -9.49 0.90 -2.77
C LEU A 251 -10.25 2.23 -2.68
N ASN A 252 -9.91 3.18 -3.56
CA ASN A 252 -10.57 4.46 -3.73
C ASN A 252 -10.13 5.12 -5.05
N SER A 253 -10.56 6.34 -5.32
CA SER A 253 -10.27 7.07 -6.56
C SER A 253 -8.80 7.48 -6.73
N THR A 254 -7.97 7.40 -5.68
CA THR A 254 -6.54 7.72 -5.75
C THR A 254 -5.69 6.53 -6.23
N VAL A 255 -6.27 5.33 -6.28
CA VAL A 255 -5.64 4.11 -6.79
C VAL A 255 -6.11 3.86 -8.21
N GLN A 256 -5.17 3.71 -9.14
CA GLN A 256 -5.49 3.50 -10.54
C GLN A 256 -5.59 2.03 -10.89
N ALA A 257 -6.59 1.66 -11.70
CA ALA A 257 -6.67 0.35 -12.32
C ALA A 257 -5.48 0.13 -13.28
N PRO A 258 -5.04 -1.12 -13.48
CA PRO A 258 -4.08 -1.45 -14.52
C PRO A 258 -4.61 -1.01 -15.89
N LYS A 259 -3.78 -0.31 -16.66
CA LYS A 259 -4.14 0.21 -17.97
C LYS A 259 -2.91 0.37 -18.86
N VAL A 260 -3.10 0.28 -20.17
CA VAL A 260 -2.07 0.58 -21.17
C VAL A 260 -2.66 1.43 -22.28
N ALA A 261 -1.84 2.31 -22.85
CA ALA A 261 -2.25 3.14 -23.97
C ALA A 261 -2.40 2.30 -25.24
N TYR A 262 -3.33 2.68 -26.11
CA TYR A 262 -3.52 2.07 -27.41
C TYR A 262 -3.68 3.13 -28.51
N GLN A 263 -3.48 2.69 -29.75
CA GLN A 263 -3.83 3.43 -30.97
C GLN A 263 -4.78 2.58 -31.80
N GLU A 264 -5.81 3.20 -32.36
CA GLU A 264 -6.69 2.52 -33.31
C GLU A 264 -5.97 2.31 -34.66
N VAL A 265 -6.11 1.12 -35.22
CA VAL A 265 -5.60 0.82 -36.56
C VAL A 265 -6.60 1.41 -37.57
N LYS A 266 -6.21 2.50 -38.27
CA LYS A 266 -7.02 3.05 -39.34
C LYS A 266 -7.15 2.01 -40.46
N PRO A 267 -8.37 1.79 -41.03
CA PRO A 267 -8.51 0.97 -42.22
C PRO A 267 -7.64 1.56 -43.31
N LYS A 268 -6.89 0.71 -44.02
CA LYS A 268 -6.21 1.15 -45.25
C LYS A 268 -7.31 1.71 -46.17
N GLN A 269 -7.23 2.99 -46.52
CA GLN A 269 -8.01 3.52 -47.64
C GLN A 269 -7.63 2.67 -48.86
N THR A 270 -8.56 1.85 -49.30
CA THR A 270 -8.46 1.21 -50.62
C THR A 270 -8.57 2.35 -51.61
N THR A 271 -7.45 2.66 -52.26
CA THR A 271 -7.38 3.50 -53.48
C THR A 271 -8.12 2.77 -54.59
N ALA A 272 -9.42 2.86 -54.63
CA ALA A 272 -10.29 2.40 -55.70
C ALA A 272 -10.94 3.62 -56.39
N GLU A 273 -10.18 4.68 -56.58
CA GLU A 273 -10.58 5.85 -57.40
C GLU A 273 -9.37 6.40 -58.14
N ALA A 274 -8.83 5.60 -59.10
CA ALA A 274 -7.86 6.08 -60.06
C ALA A 274 -7.88 5.20 -61.31
N ALA A 275 -9.06 4.80 -61.80
CA ALA A 275 -9.18 4.03 -63.04
C ALA A 275 -10.41 4.38 -63.90
N GLU A 276 -10.96 5.61 -63.78
CA GLU A 276 -12.04 6.08 -64.63
C GLU A 276 -11.83 7.50 -65.20
N GLU A 277 -10.58 7.89 -65.46
CA GLU A 277 -10.31 9.11 -66.27
C GLU A 277 -9.18 8.90 -67.26
N SER A 278 -9.31 7.90 -68.14
CA SER A 278 -8.45 7.84 -69.32
C SER A 278 -9.09 7.09 -70.49
N ASN A 279 -10.37 7.39 -70.79
CA ASN A 279 -10.96 6.90 -72.02
C ASN A 279 -12.04 7.82 -72.60
N GLU A 280 -11.72 9.10 -72.74
CA GLU A 280 -12.46 10.00 -73.63
C GLU A 280 -11.50 11.04 -74.19
N HIS A 281 -10.74 10.66 -75.26
CA HIS A 281 -10.27 11.54 -76.31
C HIS A 281 -9.52 10.73 -77.34
N SER A 282 -10.25 10.06 -78.23
CA SER A 282 -9.81 9.71 -79.56
C SER A 282 -11.02 9.39 -80.43
N GLY A 283 -11.52 10.34 -81.12
CA GLY A 283 -12.52 10.21 -82.13
C GLY A 283 -12.74 11.50 -82.82
#